data_d28507f3c749fe6b5191518bd1bc7692
#
_entry.id   d28507f3c749fe6b5191518bd1bc7692
#
_cell.length_a   1.000
_cell.length_b   1.000
_cell.length_c   1.000
_cell.angle_alpha   90.00
_cell.angle_beta   90.00
_cell.angle_gamma   90.00
#
_symmetry.space_group_name_H-M   'P 1'
#
loop_
_entity.id
_entity.type
_entity.pdbx_description
1 polymer ?
#
loop_
_entity_poly.entity_id
_entity_poly.type
_entity_poly.pdbx_seq_one_letter_code
_entity_poly.pdbx_strand_id
1 'polypeptide(L)'
;MREYELMYLLTPELPEDEMTAATERVSSLITNRGGEITKTDSWGRRRLAYPIRRHLDGYYTVLRFNLEPGLTAELDRSLRLNEQVLRHIIVHAEEVPPPRTIRRVAVVEETKE
;
A
#
# COMPACT_ATOMS: atom_id res chain seq x y z
N MET A 1 4.21 -8.19 18.82
CA MET A 1 3.90 -7.63 17.50
C MET A 1 4.76 -8.26 16.42
N ARG A 2 4.27 -8.28 15.23
CA ARG A 2 5.03 -8.74 14.09
C ARG A 2 5.22 -7.62 13.09
N GLU A 3 6.26 -7.72 12.30
CA GLU A 3 6.55 -6.73 11.29
C GLU A 3 5.89 -7.14 9.97
N TYR A 4 5.20 -6.18 9.36
CA TYR A 4 4.49 -6.40 8.09
C TYR A 4 4.90 -5.34 7.08
N GLU A 5 4.63 -5.64 5.84
CA GLU A 5 4.80 -4.67 4.77
C GLU A 5 3.47 -4.56 4.02
N LEU A 6 3.02 -3.33 3.84
CA LEU A 6 1.80 -3.04 3.10
C LEU A 6 2.16 -2.29 1.84
N MET A 7 1.78 -2.84 0.70
CA MET A 7 1.86 -2.11 -0.56
C MET A 7 0.44 -1.74 -0.96
N TYR A 8 0.19 -0.47 -1.24
CA TYR A 8 -1.15 -0.08 -1.68
C TYR A 8 -1.08 0.90 -2.83
N LEU A 9 -2.16 0.94 -3.57
CA LEU A 9 -2.28 1.69 -4.80
C LEU A 9 -3.49 2.59 -4.69
N LEU A 10 -3.27 3.91 -4.77
CA LEU A 10 -4.35 4.88 -4.71
C LEU A 10 -4.76 5.28 -6.12
N THR A 11 -6.03 5.65 -6.26
CA THR A 11 -6.54 6.12 -7.55
C THR A 11 -5.81 7.38 -7.98
N PRO A 12 -5.46 7.51 -9.27
CA PRO A 12 -4.72 8.67 -9.75
C PRO A 12 -5.58 9.90 -9.94
N GLU A 13 -6.88 9.80 -9.76
CA GLU A 13 -7.78 10.92 -9.98
C GLU A 13 -7.84 11.91 -8.84
N LEU A 14 -7.17 11.60 -7.72
CA LEU A 14 -7.21 12.46 -6.55
C LEU A 14 -6.34 13.70 -6.76
N PRO A 15 -6.85 14.89 -6.40
CA PRO A 15 -6.00 16.06 -6.34
C PRO A 15 -4.89 15.86 -5.31
N GLU A 16 -3.84 16.65 -5.40
CA GLU A 16 -2.68 16.45 -4.57
C GLU A 16 -2.99 16.50 -3.06
N ASP A 17 -3.83 17.45 -2.66
CA ASP A 17 -4.18 17.56 -1.25
C ASP A 17 -5.02 16.37 -0.78
N GLU A 18 -5.89 15.85 -1.64
CA GLU A 18 -6.67 14.67 -1.29
C GLU A 18 -5.80 13.42 -1.30
N MET A 19 -4.79 13.40 -2.15
CA MET A 19 -3.84 12.30 -2.17
C MET A 19 -3.09 12.22 -0.84
N THR A 20 -2.64 13.36 -0.34
CA THR A 20 -1.97 13.42 0.96
C THR A 20 -2.91 12.97 2.07
N ALA A 21 -4.15 13.43 2.04
CA ALA A 21 -5.12 13.03 3.05
C ALA A 21 -5.41 11.54 3.01
N ALA A 22 -5.48 10.97 1.81
CA ALA A 22 -5.72 9.54 1.67
C ALA A 22 -4.55 8.73 2.22
N THR A 23 -3.33 9.18 1.96
CA THR A 23 -2.13 8.53 2.47
C THR A 23 -2.11 8.57 4.00
N GLU A 24 -2.44 9.71 4.58
CA GLU A 24 -2.49 9.84 6.03
C GLU A 24 -3.58 8.97 6.64
N ARG A 25 -4.69 8.83 5.92
CA ARG A 25 -5.78 7.99 6.38
C ARG A 25 -5.37 6.53 6.46
N VAL A 26 -4.64 6.06 5.47
CA VAL A 26 -4.14 4.69 5.47
C VAL A 26 -3.15 4.50 6.64
N SER A 27 -2.26 5.45 6.85
CA SER A 27 -1.32 5.38 7.97
C SER A 27 -2.07 5.35 9.30
N SER A 28 -3.14 6.13 9.43
CA SER A 28 -3.93 6.18 10.65
C SER A 28 -4.63 4.86 10.92
N LEU A 29 -5.00 4.12 9.90
CA LEU A 29 -5.61 2.81 10.11
C LEU A 29 -4.67 1.90 10.89
N ILE A 30 -3.38 2.04 10.65
CA ILE A 30 -2.36 1.24 11.35
C ILE A 30 -2.13 1.77 12.75
N THR A 31 -1.89 3.07 12.88
CA THR A 31 -1.55 3.67 14.18
C THR A 31 -2.71 3.63 15.16
N ASN A 32 -3.95 3.74 14.66
CA ASN A 32 -5.12 3.70 15.53
C ASN A 32 -5.34 2.30 16.11
N ARG A 33 -4.73 1.29 15.52
CA ARG A 33 -4.79 -0.07 16.05
C ARG A 33 -3.57 -0.44 16.88
N GLY A 34 -2.82 0.58 17.30
CA GLY A 34 -1.64 0.37 18.11
C GLY A 34 -0.41 -0.03 17.33
N GLY A 35 -0.47 0.05 16.02
CA GLY A 35 0.68 -0.26 15.20
C GLY A 35 1.68 0.87 15.13
N GLU A 36 2.88 0.55 14.70
CA GLU A 36 3.95 1.53 14.56
C GLU A 36 4.52 1.44 13.16
N ILE A 37 4.50 2.56 12.44
CA ILE A 37 5.04 2.61 11.09
C ILE A 37 6.52 2.91 11.18
N THR A 38 7.35 2.00 10.66
CA THR A 38 8.80 2.12 10.74
C THR A 38 9.41 2.66 9.46
N LYS A 39 8.71 2.55 8.34
CA LYS A 39 9.23 3.04 7.08
C LYS A 39 8.10 3.35 6.12
N THR A 40 8.23 4.46 5.40
CA THR A 40 7.29 4.84 4.35
C THR A 40 8.08 5.08 3.08
N ASP A 41 7.68 4.42 2.00
CA ASP A 41 8.37 4.52 0.73
C ASP A 41 7.33 4.83 -0.34
N SER A 42 7.30 6.06 -0.82
CA SER A 42 6.34 6.48 -1.84
C SER A 42 7.00 6.38 -3.20
N TRP A 43 6.42 5.55 -4.06
CA TRP A 43 6.96 5.33 -5.41
C TRP A 43 6.39 6.29 -6.43
N GLY A 44 5.35 7.02 -6.05
CA GLY A 44 4.72 7.96 -6.95
C GLY A 44 3.81 7.29 -7.96
N ARG A 45 3.48 8.04 -9.01
CA ARG A 45 2.56 7.56 -10.02
C ARG A 45 3.23 6.57 -10.95
N ARG A 46 2.60 5.41 -11.12
CA ARG A 46 3.14 4.34 -11.95
C ARG A 46 2.07 3.76 -12.83
N ARG A 47 2.48 3.31 -13.99
CA ARG A 47 1.57 2.68 -14.93
C ARG A 47 1.30 1.25 -14.52
N LEU A 48 0.05 0.82 -14.65
CA LEU A 48 -0.36 -0.52 -14.25
C LEU A 48 -0.16 -1.49 -15.41
N ALA A 49 0.12 -2.75 -15.05
CA ALA A 49 0.27 -3.81 -16.05
C ALA A 49 -1.06 -4.06 -16.75
N TYR A 50 -2.15 -3.84 -16.06
CA TYR A 50 -3.49 -3.95 -16.62
C TYR A 50 -4.39 -2.96 -15.91
N PRO A 51 -5.49 -2.53 -16.56
CA PRO A 51 -6.37 -1.55 -15.94
C PRO A 51 -7.04 -2.08 -14.69
N ILE A 52 -7.17 -1.22 -13.69
CA ILE A 52 -7.92 -1.52 -12.48
C ILE A 52 -8.99 -0.44 -12.38
N ARG A 53 -10.27 -0.85 -12.38
CA ARG A 53 -11.40 0.07 -12.37
C ARG A 53 -11.26 1.13 -13.46
N ARG A 54 -10.75 0.72 -14.62
CA ARG A 54 -10.55 1.59 -15.79
C ARG A 54 -9.39 2.56 -15.64
N HIS A 55 -8.63 2.47 -14.55
CA HIS A 55 -7.44 3.32 -14.40
C HIS A 55 -6.25 2.60 -14.98
N LEU A 56 -5.43 3.33 -15.72
CA LEU A 56 -4.22 2.79 -16.33
C LEU A 56 -3.00 2.99 -15.47
N ASP A 57 -3.08 3.86 -14.46
CA ASP A 57 -1.97 4.09 -13.54
C ASP A 57 -2.51 4.35 -12.14
N GLY A 58 -1.62 4.51 -11.19
CA GLY A 58 -1.97 4.77 -9.82
C GLY A 58 -0.76 5.18 -9.02
N TYR A 59 -0.98 5.57 -7.77
CA TYR A 59 0.09 5.98 -6.87
C TYR A 59 0.43 4.83 -5.94
N TYR A 60 1.67 4.36 -6.02
CA TYR A 60 2.16 3.26 -5.19
C TYR A 60 2.82 3.79 -3.93
N THR A 61 2.53 3.15 -2.82
CA THR A 61 3.19 3.44 -1.56
C THR A 61 3.43 2.11 -0.83
N VAL A 62 4.58 1.99 -0.21
CA VAL A 62 4.93 0.81 0.57
C VAL A 62 5.20 1.27 1.99
N LEU A 63 4.51 0.66 2.96
CA LEU A 63 4.69 0.95 4.36
C LEU A 63 5.23 -0.29 5.06
N ARG A 64 6.20 -0.09 5.94
CA ARG A 64 6.66 -1.16 6.82
C ARG A 64 6.23 -0.79 8.23
N PHE A 65 5.63 -1.73 8.93
CA PHE A 65 5.04 -1.41 10.23
C PHE A 65 4.99 -2.64 11.11
N ASN A 66 4.85 -2.38 12.42
CA ASN A 66 4.64 -3.43 13.42
C ASN A 66 3.18 -3.39 13.84
N LEU A 67 2.57 -4.55 13.98
CA LEU A 67 1.17 -4.65 14.36
C LEU A 67 0.92 -6.00 15.00
N GLU A 68 -0.05 -6.04 15.90
CA GLU A 68 -0.48 -7.30 16.50
C GLU A 68 -1.10 -8.19 15.43
N PRO A 69 -0.69 -9.46 15.33
CA PRO A 69 -1.17 -10.32 14.26
C PRO A 69 -2.69 -10.42 14.18
N GLY A 70 -3.37 -10.37 15.32
CA GLY A 70 -4.81 -10.46 15.32
C GLY A 70 -5.53 -9.29 14.71
N LEU A 71 -4.83 -8.19 14.46
CA LEU A 71 -5.44 -6.98 13.92
C LEU A 71 -5.26 -6.83 12.42
N THR A 72 -4.50 -7.74 11.78
CA THR A 72 -4.26 -7.62 10.35
C THR A 72 -5.53 -7.81 9.52
N ALA A 73 -6.43 -8.66 9.99
CA ALA A 73 -7.69 -8.88 9.27
C ALA A 73 -8.55 -7.63 9.27
N GLU A 74 -8.57 -6.88 10.38
CA GLU A 74 -9.30 -5.63 10.45
C GLU A 74 -8.69 -4.59 9.53
N LEU A 75 -7.36 -4.52 9.50
CA LEU A 75 -6.67 -3.60 8.64
C LEU A 75 -6.98 -3.90 7.18
N ASP A 76 -6.91 -5.17 6.80
CA ASP A 76 -7.21 -5.59 5.44
C ASP A 76 -8.63 -5.20 5.06
N ARG A 77 -9.57 -5.42 5.96
CA ARG A 77 -10.96 -5.10 5.70
C ARG A 77 -11.16 -3.59 5.51
N SER A 78 -10.53 -2.80 6.37
CA SER A 78 -10.62 -1.34 6.25
C SER A 78 -10.08 -0.84 4.92
N LEU A 79 -8.97 -1.41 4.48
CA LEU A 79 -8.39 -1.03 3.21
C LEU A 79 -9.28 -1.44 2.05
N ARG A 80 -9.89 -2.62 2.16
CA ARG A 80 -10.77 -3.11 1.11
C ARG A 80 -12.01 -2.24 0.94
N LEU A 81 -12.48 -1.67 2.03
CA LEU A 81 -13.67 -0.82 2.01
C LEU A 81 -13.38 0.61 1.59
N ASN A 82 -12.10 0.98 1.50
CA ASN A 82 -11.72 2.34 1.13
C ASN A 82 -11.73 2.45 -0.39
N GLU A 83 -12.64 3.26 -0.92
CA GLU A 83 -12.81 3.40 -2.36
C GLU A 83 -11.63 4.05 -3.06
N GLN A 84 -10.80 4.76 -2.32
CA GLN A 84 -9.63 5.41 -2.90
C GLN A 84 -8.46 4.45 -3.07
N VAL A 85 -8.52 3.31 -2.39
CA VAL A 85 -7.50 2.27 -2.51
C VAL A 85 -7.93 1.30 -3.60
N LEU A 86 -7.23 1.32 -4.72
CA LEU A 86 -7.55 0.44 -5.83
C LEU A 86 -7.13 -1.00 -5.52
N ARG A 87 -6.02 -1.15 -4.83
CA ARG A 87 -5.48 -2.47 -4.55
C ARG A 87 -4.51 -2.38 -3.39
N HIS A 88 -4.39 -3.46 -2.63
CA HIS A 88 -3.43 -3.51 -1.53
C HIS A 88 -3.00 -4.94 -1.26
N ILE A 89 -1.81 -5.09 -0.70
CA ILE A 89 -1.27 -6.38 -0.30
C ILE A 89 -0.57 -6.20 1.03
N ILE A 90 -0.87 -7.07 1.98
CA ILE A 90 -0.20 -7.09 3.28
C ILE A 90 0.55 -8.40 3.39
N VAL A 91 1.85 -8.33 3.67
CA VAL A 91 2.67 -9.52 3.83
C VAL A 91 3.52 -9.41 5.08
N HIS A 92 3.96 -10.56 5.60
CA HIS A 92 4.90 -10.57 6.71
C HIS A 92 6.27 -10.12 6.20
N ALA A 93 6.83 -9.10 6.84
CA ALA A 93 8.12 -8.58 6.39
C ALA A 93 9.22 -9.63 6.47
N GLU A 94 9.16 -10.48 7.48
CA GLU A 94 10.17 -11.50 7.69
C GLU A 94 10.09 -12.65 6.69
N GLU A 95 8.95 -12.78 5.99
CA GLU A 95 8.74 -13.82 4.99
C GLU A 95 8.95 -13.32 3.59
N VAL A 96 9.15 -12.04 3.46
CA VAL A 96 9.26 -11.40 2.17
C VAL A 96 10.71 -11.43 1.71
N PRO A 97 10.96 -11.74 0.43
CA PRO A 97 12.34 -11.62 -0.11
C PRO A 97 12.84 -10.20 0.09
N PRO A 98 14.15 -9.96 -0.08
CA PRO A 98 14.69 -8.62 0.10
C PRO A 98 13.82 -7.56 -0.56
N PRO A 99 13.67 -6.39 0.06
CA PRO A 99 12.76 -5.35 -0.44
C PRO A 99 12.95 -5.02 -1.92
N ARG A 100 14.16 -5.03 -2.39
CA ARG A 100 14.39 -4.71 -3.79
C ARG A 100 13.78 -5.73 -4.74
N THR A 101 13.64 -6.99 -4.30
CA THR A 101 13.02 -8.02 -5.12
C THR A 101 11.54 -7.70 -5.31
N ILE A 102 10.87 -7.29 -4.23
CA ILE A 102 9.48 -6.91 -4.30
C ILE A 102 9.32 -5.70 -5.19
N ARG A 103 10.20 -4.72 -5.03
CA ARG A 103 10.13 -3.52 -5.85
C ARG A 103 10.33 -3.85 -7.31
N ARG A 104 11.27 -4.74 -7.59
CA ARG A 104 11.54 -5.13 -8.96
C ARG A 104 10.32 -5.77 -9.60
N VAL A 105 9.65 -6.62 -8.87
CA VAL A 105 8.45 -7.26 -9.40
C VAL A 105 7.39 -6.22 -9.72
N ALA A 106 7.14 -5.30 -8.79
CA ALA A 106 6.14 -4.26 -9.00
C ALA A 106 6.53 -3.37 -10.18
N VAL A 107 7.80 -2.98 -10.26
CA VAL A 107 8.27 -2.11 -11.33
C VAL A 107 8.16 -2.82 -12.68
N VAL A 108 8.52 -4.10 -12.71
CA VAL A 108 8.43 -4.86 -13.96
C VAL A 108 7.00 -4.91 -14.45
N GLU A 109 6.05 -5.10 -13.55
CA GLU A 109 4.65 -5.10 -13.95
C GLU A 109 4.25 -3.78 -14.55
N GLU A 110 4.74 -2.70 -13.99
CA GLU A 110 4.42 -1.37 -14.50
C GLU A 110 5.06 -1.11 -15.84
N THR A 111 6.28 -1.57 -16.03
CA THR A 111 7.00 -1.26 -17.25
C THR A 111 6.63 -2.14 -18.41
N LYS A 112 5.92 -3.21 -18.18
CA LYS A 112 5.47 -4.07 -19.26
C LYS A 112 4.34 -3.45 -20.06
N GLU A 113 3.83 -2.35 -19.61
CA GLU A 113 2.83 -1.62 -20.35
C GLU A 113 3.41 -0.98 -21.59
#